data_1c51f4e6d25f418c8e7296e9423504a4
#
_entry.id   1c51f4e6d25f418c8e7296e9423504a4
#
_cell.length_a   1.000
_cell.length_b   1.000
_cell.length_c   1.000
_cell.angle_alpha   90.00
_cell.angle_beta   90.00
_cell.angle_gamma   90.00
#
_symmetry.space_group_name_H-M   'P 1'
#
loop_
_entity.id
_entity.type
_entity.pdbx_description
1 polymer ?
#
loop_
_entity_poly.entity_id
_entity_poly.type
_entity_poly.pdbx_seq_one_letter_code
_entity_poly.pdbx_strand_id
1 'polypeptide(L)'
;MKRAALPFAAMLLAAGCGPAEEPAADAGEAPVLGAGEAKLPRQVADFPALASKDCVDVVQFYLEALGAREWGRAALVWDDPVIDAARLEAVYGSYREARFEWTEPYVEGAAGSLYCTVAGKLTDAGDPAKVLLEGTLLLRRANEVPGATPEQLRWTLQSSTFVESLQRSKRGEP
;
A
#
# COMPACT_ATOMS: atom_id res chain seq x y z
N MET A 1 -10.58 9.01 -60.21
CA MET A 1 -9.92 8.81 -61.53
C MET A 1 -8.48 8.40 -61.30
N LYS A 2 -8.07 7.38 -62.03
CA LYS A 2 -6.70 6.77 -62.21
C LYS A 2 -6.24 5.79 -61.13
N ARG A 3 -6.48 4.55 -61.46
CA ARG A 3 -5.86 3.30 -61.05
C ARG A 3 -4.42 3.22 -61.62
N ALA A 4 -3.51 2.63 -60.92
CA ALA A 4 -2.35 1.97 -61.52
C ALA A 4 -2.01 0.74 -60.70
N ALA A 5 -1.90 -0.37 -61.37
CA ALA A 5 -1.68 -1.71 -60.86
C ALA A 5 -0.29 -2.24 -61.32
N LEU A 6 0.29 -3.16 -60.51
CA LEU A 6 1.13 -4.31 -60.86
C LEU A 6 2.61 -4.07 -61.22
N PRO A 7 3.52 -5.13 -61.13
CA PRO A 7 3.29 -6.56 -60.97
C PRO A 7 4.25 -7.31 -59.97
N PHE A 8 3.85 -8.52 -59.70
CA PHE A 8 4.50 -9.77 -59.35
C PHE A 8 5.94 -9.97 -59.86
N ALA A 9 6.84 -10.51 -59.01
CA ALA A 9 7.92 -11.36 -59.45
C ALA A 9 8.12 -12.48 -58.42
N ALA A 10 7.77 -13.68 -58.82
CA ALA A 10 8.08 -14.94 -58.19
C ALA A 10 9.51 -15.34 -58.54
N MET A 11 10.29 -15.83 -57.57
CA MET A 11 11.53 -16.57 -57.87
C MET A 11 11.66 -17.75 -56.89
N LEU A 12 11.39 -18.94 -57.44
CA LEU A 12 11.74 -20.24 -56.90
C LEU A 12 13.24 -20.53 -57.17
N LEU A 13 13.94 -21.14 -56.23
CA LEU A 13 15.07 -22.07 -56.43
C LEU A 13 15.41 -22.69 -55.06
N ALA A 14 15.04 -23.90 -54.81
CA ALA A 14 15.75 -25.18 -55.01
C ALA A 14 16.69 -25.53 -53.81
N ALA A 15 16.27 -26.53 -53.05
CA ALA A 15 16.93 -27.71 -52.49
C ALA A 15 18.43 -27.65 -52.14
N GLY A 16 18.70 -27.96 -50.88
CA GLY A 16 19.97 -28.39 -50.34
C GLY A 16 19.77 -29.22 -49.09
N CYS A 17 19.59 -30.54 -49.24
CA CYS A 17 19.74 -31.51 -48.16
C CYS A 17 21.21 -31.66 -47.82
N GLY A 18 21.62 -31.40 -46.57
CA GLY A 18 22.86 -31.84 -45.98
C GLY A 18 22.60 -32.20 -44.50
N PRO A 19 22.96 -33.42 -44.06
CA PRO A 19 22.89 -33.75 -42.64
C PRO A 19 24.09 -33.11 -41.94
N ALA A 20 23.85 -32.11 -41.10
CA ALA A 20 24.85 -31.59 -40.19
C ALA A 20 24.52 -32.08 -38.77
N GLU A 21 25.53 -32.74 -38.20
CA GLU A 21 25.60 -33.21 -36.82
C GLU A 21 25.16 -32.11 -35.85
N GLU A 22 24.23 -32.47 -34.96
CA GLU A 22 23.91 -31.71 -33.76
C GLU A 22 25.11 -31.70 -32.81
N PRO A 23 25.63 -30.55 -32.42
CA PRO A 23 26.32 -30.48 -31.15
C PRO A 23 25.26 -30.47 -30.08
N ALA A 24 25.28 -31.44 -29.18
CA ALA A 24 24.52 -31.45 -27.94
C ALA A 24 24.83 -30.16 -27.17
N ALA A 25 23.94 -29.17 -27.32
CA ALA A 25 23.92 -28.04 -26.43
C ALA A 25 23.32 -28.53 -25.13
N ASP A 26 24.18 -28.60 -24.14
CA ASP A 26 23.86 -28.67 -22.73
C ASP A 26 22.77 -27.64 -22.46
N ALA A 27 21.55 -28.14 -22.34
CA ALA A 27 20.41 -27.32 -21.93
C ALA A 27 20.60 -27.02 -20.44
N GLY A 28 21.41 -25.99 -20.18
CA GLY A 28 21.43 -25.35 -18.88
C GLY A 28 20.00 -25.04 -18.50
N GLU A 29 19.51 -25.80 -17.56
CA GLU A 29 18.22 -25.66 -16.90
C GLU A 29 18.12 -24.21 -16.41
N ALA A 30 17.40 -23.36 -17.17
CA ALA A 30 17.07 -22.04 -16.71
C ALA A 30 16.37 -22.22 -15.35
N PRO A 31 16.80 -21.52 -14.30
CA PRO A 31 16.10 -21.61 -13.04
C PRO A 31 14.66 -21.21 -13.30
N VAL A 32 13.76 -22.16 -13.16
CA VAL A 32 12.33 -21.92 -13.05
C VAL A 32 12.21 -21.03 -11.83
N LEU A 33 12.10 -19.72 -12.04
CA LEU A 33 11.62 -18.82 -11.03
C LEU A 33 10.23 -19.35 -10.67
N GLY A 34 10.20 -20.20 -9.66
CA GLY A 34 8.96 -20.64 -9.07
C GLY A 34 8.13 -19.40 -8.86
N ALA A 35 6.90 -19.42 -9.38
CA ALA A 35 5.89 -18.46 -9.00
C ALA A 35 5.81 -18.55 -7.47
N GLY A 36 6.63 -17.75 -6.78
CA GLY A 36 6.54 -17.59 -5.35
C GLY A 36 5.11 -17.16 -5.12
N GLU A 37 4.35 -17.96 -4.41
CA GLU A 37 3.11 -17.53 -3.81
C GLU A 37 3.38 -16.12 -3.32
N ALA A 38 2.59 -15.15 -3.81
CA ALA A 38 2.61 -13.79 -3.32
C ALA A 38 2.14 -13.82 -1.88
N LYS A 39 3.04 -14.26 -1.01
CA LYS A 39 2.86 -14.31 0.42
C LYS A 39 2.84 -12.85 0.82
N LEU A 40 1.69 -12.39 1.30
CA LEU A 40 1.57 -11.13 2.01
C LEU A 40 2.85 -10.86 2.78
N PRO A 41 3.35 -9.63 2.79
CA PRO A 41 4.49 -9.30 3.63
C PRO A 41 4.21 -9.92 5.00
N ARG A 42 5.04 -10.83 5.45
CA ARG A 42 4.85 -11.62 6.68
C ARG A 42 4.40 -10.76 7.86
N GLN A 43 4.77 -9.50 7.83
CA GLN A 43 4.48 -8.48 8.81
C GLN A 43 2.98 -8.22 9.08
N VAL A 44 2.09 -8.27 8.08
CA VAL A 44 0.64 -8.04 8.32
C VAL A 44 0.01 -9.24 9.03
N ALA A 45 0.40 -10.45 8.64
CA ALA A 45 -0.11 -11.68 9.25
C ALA A 45 0.32 -11.86 10.72
N ASP A 46 1.39 -11.18 11.13
CA ASP A 46 1.91 -11.25 12.50
C ASP A 46 1.08 -10.42 13.51
N PHE A 47 0.18 -9.58 13.01
CA PHE A 47 -0.62 -8.68 13.84
C PHE A 47 -2.12 -8.93 13.70
N PRO A 48 -2.76 -9.67 14.63
CA PRO A 48 -4.20 -9.99 14.57
C PRO A 48 -5.11 -8.77 14.45
N ALA A 49 -4.73 -7.62 15.03
CA ALA A 49 -5.48 -6.38 14.93
C ALA A 49 -5.67 -5.92 13.48
N LEU A 50 -4.70 -6.19 12.58
CA LEU A 50 -4.81 -5.83 11.16
C LEU A 50 -5.78 -6.71 10.36
N ALA A 51 -6.19 -7.84 10.92
CA ALA A 51 -7.22 -8.72 10.35
C ALA A 51 -8.61 -8.49 11.00
N SER A 52 -8.71 -7.56 11.96
CA SER A 52 -9.98 -7.27 12.64
C SER A 52 -11.01 -6.70 11.67
N LYS A 53 -12.28 -7.04 11.90
CA LYS A 53 -13.44 -6.43 11.24
C LYS A 53 -13.88 -5.13 11.91
N ASP A 54 -13.41 -4.86 13.12
CA ASP A 54 -13.62 -3.62 13.85
C ASP A 54 -12.51 -2.62 13.51
N CYS A 55 -12.88 -1.45 13.02
CA CYS A 55 -11.91 -0.41 12.71
C CYS A 55 -11.24 0.16 13.97
N VAL A 56 -11.86 0.05 15.12
CA VAL A 56 -11.30 0.47 16.42
C VAL A 56 -9.98 -0.24 16.69
N ASP A 57 -9.92 -1.55 16.49
CA ASP A 57 -8.72 -2.34 16.71
C ASP A 57 -7.56 -1.88 15.82
N VAL A 58 -7.86 -1.54 14.57
CA VAL A 58 -6.86 -1.08 13.59
C VAL A 58 -6.39 0.34 13.90
N VAL A 59 -7.31 1.23 14.30
CA VAL A 59 -6.98 2.59 14.76
C VAL A 59 -6.10 2.53 15.99
N GLN A 60 -6.47 1.73 16.98
CA GLN A 60 -5.69 1.57 18.21
C GLN A 60 -4.28 1.04 17.90
N PHE A 61 -4.19 0.00 17.08
CA PHE A 61 -2.89 -0.53 16.62
C PHE A 61 -2.02 0.54 15.97
N TYR A 62 -2.60 1.37 15.09
CA TYR A 62 -1.90 2.46 14.42
C TYR A 62 -1.37 3.51 15.40
N LEU A 63 -2.24 3.99 16.29
CA LEU A 63 -1.90 5.03 17.26
C LEU A 63 -0.89 4.55 18.31
N GLU A 64 -1.01 3.30 18.76
CA GLU A 64 -0.02 2.66 19.63
C GLU A 64 1.36 2.57 18.96
N ALA A 65 1.40 2.14 17.70
CA ALA A 65 2.65 2.06 16.93
C ALA A 65 3.30 3.45 16.74
N LEU A 66 2.50 4.49 16.47
CA LEU A 66 2.99 5.87 16.39
C LEU A 66 3.55 6.35 17.74
N GLY A 67 2.83 6.11 18.84
CA GLY A 67 3.25 6.48 20.19
C GLY A 67 4.54 5.78 20.62
N ALA A 68 4.70 4.52 20.21
CA ALA A 68 5.91 3.72 20.46
C ALA A 68 7.05 4.03 19.48
N ARG A 69 6.85 4.90 18.49
CA ARG A 69 7.80 5.22 17.40
C ARG A 69 8.16 4.01 16.55
N GLU A 70 7.26 3.03 16.45
CA GLU A 70 7.39 1.84 15.62
C GLU A 70 6.88 2.12 14.20
N TRP A 71 7.58 2.99 13.48
CA TRP A 71 7.16 3.54 12.19
C TRP A 71 6.84 2.47 11.15
N GLY A 72 7.65 1.40 11.11
CA GLY A 72 7.42 0.27 10.20
C GLY A 72 6.10 -0.46 10.50
N ARG A 73 5.77 -0.59 11.78
CA ARG A 73 4.52 -1.19 12.24
C ARG A 73 3.31 -0.30 11.92
N ALA A 74 3.44 1.01 12.14
CA ALA A 74 2.40 1.98 11.78
C ALA A 74 2.15 2.02 10.26
N ALA A 75 3.19 1.90 9.44
CA ALA A 75 3.08 1.89 7.98
C ALA A 75 2.27 0.71 7.44
N LEU A 76 2.18 -0.43 8.15
CA LEU A 76 1.39 -1.59 7.73
C LEU A 76 -0.12 -1.32 7.61
N VAL A 77 -0.60 -0.27 8.27
CA VAL A 77 -2.02 0.13 8.22
C VAL A 77 -2.35 0.87 6.94
N TRP A 78 -1.38 1.51 6.30
CA TRP A 78 -1.60 2.33 5.11
C TRP A 78 -1.83 1.50 3.86
N ASP A 79 -2.73 1.99 3.00
CA ASP A 79 -2.96 1.46 1.66
C ASP A 79 -1.96 2.05 0.65
N ASP A 80 -1.56 3.30 0.87
CA ASP A 80 -0.59 4.00 0.03
C ASP A 80 0.85 3.60 0.38
N PRO A 81 1.57 2.91 -0.51
CA PRO A 81 2.95 2.48 -0.26
C PRO A 81 3.95 3.64 -0.14
N VAL A 82 3.58 4.86 -0.51
CA VAL A 82 4.40 6.07 -0.33
C VAL A 82 4.47 6.47 1.15
N ILE A 83 3.49 6.04 1.96
CA ILE A 83 3.48 6.27 3.41
C ILE A 83 4.19 5.11 4.11
N ASP A 84 5.48 5.05 3.95
CA ASP A 84 6.36 4.07 4.58
C ASP A 84 6.88 4.52 5.97
N ALA A 85 7.70 3.69 6.60
CA ALA A 85 8.31 3.96 7.89
C ALA A 85 9.11 5.28 7.91
N ALA A 86 9.89 5.54 6.87
CA ALA A 86 10.71 6.76 6.77
C ALA A 86 9.82 8.00 6.64
N ARG A 87 8.71 7.88 5.90
CA ARG A 87 7.74 8.97 5.76
C ARG A 87 7.05 9.27 7.09
N LEU A 88 6.61 8.27 7.83
CA LEU A 88 5.98 8.45 9.15
C LEU A 88 6.96 9.01 10.17
N GLU A 89 8.20 8.55 10.19
CA GLU A 89 9.26 9.14 11.01
C GLU A 89 9.50 10.60 10.65
N ALA A 90 9.59 10.92 9.37
CA ALA A 90 9.74 12.30 8.92
C ALA A 90 8.56 13.19 9.36
N VAL A 91 7.34 12.65 9.44
CA VAL A 91 6.14 13.40 9.88
C VAL A 91 6.13 13.56 11.40
N TYR A 92 6.18 12.47 12.14
CA TYR A 92 5.93 12.43 13.58
C TYR A 92 7.19 12.47 14.45
N GLY A 93 8.37 12.27 13.88
CA GLY A 93 9.63 12.12 14.63
C GLY A 93 10.02 13.31 15.49
N SER A 94 9.46 14.51 15.25
CA SER A 94 9.66 15.69 16.09
C SER A 94 8.86 15.66 17.41
N TYR A 95 7.88 14.77 17.55
CA TYR A 95 7.17 14.56 18.81
C TYR A 95 8.04 13.70 19.73
N ARG A 96 8.24 14.14 20.98
CA ARG A 96 9.01 13.38 21.99
C ARG A 96 8.15 12.27 22.58
N GLU A 97 6.91 12.60 22.90
CA GLU A 97 5.92 11.70 23.47
C GLU A 97 4.54 12.02 22.85
N ALA A 98 4.31 11.48 21.65
CA ALA A 98 3.04 11.67 20.93
C ALA A 98 1.88 11.05 21.72
N ARG A 99 0.86 11.84 21.99
CA ARG A 99 -0.38 11.43 22.64
C ARG A 99 -1.54 11.70 21.71
N PHE A 100 -2.34 10.67 21.49
CA PHE A 100 -3.54 10.75 20.67
C PHE A 100 -4.77 10.56 21.55
N GLU A 101 -5.64 11.57 21.53
CA GLU A 101 -6.99 11.47 22.07
C GLU A 101 -7.95 11.40 20.88
N TRP A 102 -8.81 10.41 20.82
CA TRP A 102 -9.71 10.19 19.70
C TRP A 102 -11.13 9.93 20.16
N THR A 103 -12.08 10.31 19.30
CA THR A 103 -13.51 10.14 19.55
C THR A 103 -13.97 8.77 19.02
N GLU A 104 -15.17 8.38 19.41
CA GLU A 104 -15.82 7.18 18.88
C GLU A 104 -15.83 7.23 17.33
N PRO A 105 -15.39 6.16 16.66
CA PRO A 105 -15.38 6.09 15.20
C PRO A 105 -16.79 6.16 14.62
N TYR A 106 -16.93 6.88 13.52
CA TYR A 106 -18.12 6.85 12.69
C TYR A 106 -17.90 5.93 11.49
N VAL A 107 -18.77 4.90 11.36
CA VAL A 107 -18.69 3.93 10.26
C VAL A 107 -19.86 4.10 9.33
N GLU A 108 -19.58 4.25 8.03
CA GLU A 108 -20.59 4.33 6.98
C GLU A 108 -20.28 3.40 5.80
N GLY A 109 -21.33 2.98 5.10
CA GLY A 109 -21.22 2.16 3.89
C GLY A 109 -21.45 2.96 2.63
N ALA A 110 -20.59 2.80 1.63
CA ALA A 110 -20.78 3.40 0.31
C ALA A 110 -20.19 2.51 -0.81
N ALA A 111 -20.96 2.29 -1.87
CA ALA A 111 -20.50 1.68 -3.12
C ALA A 111 -19.64 0.42 -2.97
N GLY A 112 -20.05 -0.53 -2.13
CA GLY A 112 -19.32 -1.80 -1.94
C GLY A 112 -18.15 -1.71 -0.97
N SER A 113 -18.02 -0.63 -0.22
CA SER A 113 -17.00 -0.42 0.80
C SER A 113 -17.61 0.07 2.10
N LEU A 114 -16.89 -0.14 3.19
CA LEU A 114 -17.11 0.51 4.49
C LEU A 114 -16.02 1.54 4.70
N TYR A 115 -16.40 2.67 5.25
CA TYR A 115 -15.50 3.74 5.65
C TYR A 115 -15.62 3.97 7.14
N CYS A 116 -14.51 4.20 7.80
CA CYS A 116 -14.41 4.47 9.22
C CYS A 116 -13.66 5.78 9.40
N THR A 117 -14.36 6.80 9.91
CA THR A 117 -13.78 8.12 10.19
C THR A 117 -13.57 8.27 11.68
N VAL A 118 -12.36 8.64 12.08
CA VAL A 118 -11.99 8.89 13.47
C VAL A 118 -11.44 10.30 13.60
N ALA A 119 -12.09 11.14 14.38
CA ALA A 119 -11.56 12.46 14.73
C ALA A 119 -10.73 12.37 16.00
N GLY A 120 -9.74 13.23 16.14
CA GLY A 120 -8.88 13.22 17.31
C GLY A 120 -7.96 14.42 17.43
N LYS A 121 -7.14 14.37 18.47
CA LYS A 121 -6.18 15.40 18.85
C LYS A 121 -4.82 14.74 19.07
N LEU A 122 -3.79 15.37 18.55
CA LEU A 122 -2.40 15.01 18.77
C LEU A 122 -1.72 16.08 19.64
N THR A 123 -1.14 15.66 20.72
CA THR A 123 -0.31 16.48 21.62
C THR A 123 1.06 15.86 21.80
N ASP A 124 1.99 16.61 22.36
CA ASP A 124 3.30 16.11 22.76
C ASP A 124 3.44 16.24 24.28
N ALA A 125 3.31 15.13 25.01
CA ALA A 125 3.47 15.16 26.45
C ALA A 125 4.91 15.48 26.91
N GLY A 126 5.89 15.24 26.03
CA GLY A 126 7.30 15.61 26.26
C GLY A 126 7.63 17.06 25.89
N ASP A 127 6.69 17.81 25.29
CA ASP A 127 6.85 19.23 24.93
C ASP A 127 5.50 19.96 25.00
N PRO A 128 5.10 20.42 26.22
CA PRO A 128 3.81 21.11 26.39
C PRO A 128 3.68 22.43 25.62
N ALA A 129 4.78 23.00 25.13
CA ALA A 129 4.74 24.21 24.30
C ALA A 129 4.34 23.91 22.83
N LYS A 130 4.36 22.64 22.43
CA LYS A 130 3.98 22.24 21.09
C LYS A 130 2.49 22.37 20.90
N VAL A 131 2.10 23.03 19.83
CA VAL A 131 0.69 23.29 19.50
C VAL A 131 -0.07 21.98 19.31
N LEU A 132 -1.23 21.88 19.96
CA LEU A 132 -2.20 20.81 19.74
C LEU A 132 -2.64 20.81 18.27
N LEU A 133 -2.62 19.63 17.65
CA LEU A 133 -3.09 19.42 16.29
C LEU A 133 -4.39 18.61 16.31
N GLU A 134 -5.47 19.15 15.76
CA GLU A 134 -6.70 18.40 15.51
C GLU A 134 -6.67 17.80 14.11
N GLY A 135 -7.28 16.62 13.97
CA GLY A 135 -7.29 15.93 12.68
C GLY A 135 -8.21 14.73 12.65
N THR A 136 -8.22 14.08 11.48
CA THR A 136 -9.03 12.89 11.21
C THR A 136 -8.19 11.81 10.55
N LEU A 137 -8.59 10.56 10.81
CA LEU A 137 -8.15 9.37 10.11
C LEU A 137 -9.33 8.83 9.32
N LEU A 138 -9.12 8.47 8.07
CA LEU A 138 -10.12 7.81 7.21
C LEU A 138 -9.60 6.43 6.84
N LEU A 139 -10.27 5.39 7.33
CA LEU A 139 -9.99 4.02 6.97
C LEU A 139 -11.06 3.51 5.99
N ARG A 140 -10.68 2.52 5.19
CA ARG A 140 -11.57 1.85 4.25
C ARG A 140 -11.32 0.34 4.26
N ARG A 141 -12.39 -0.44 4.02
CA ARG A 141 -12.34 -1.85 3.65
C ARG A 141 -13.40 -2.16 2.60
N ALA A 142 -13.23 -3.24 1.83
CA ALA A 142 -14.32 -3.74 0.99
C ALA A 142 -15.40 -4.42 1.85
N ASN A 143 -16.63 -4.44 1.34
CA ASN A 143 -17.69 -5.27 1.90
C ASN A 143 -17.38 -6.75 1.67
N GLU A 144 -17.94 -7.61 2.51
CA GLU A 144 -17.84 -9.06 2.37
C GLU A 144 -18.70 -9.54 1.20
N VAL A 145 -18.10 -9.53 0.02
CA VAL A 145 -18.74 -10.01 -1.22
C VAL A 145 -17.96 -11.19 -1.79
N PRO A 146 -18.62 -12.12 -2.50
CA PRO A 146 -17.92 -13.22 -3.16
C PRO A 146 -16.80 -12.72 -4.07
N GLY A 147 -15.59 -13.27 -3.90
CA GLY A 147 -14.41 -12.89 -4.67
C GLY A 147 -13.56 -11.76 -4.08
N ALA A 148 -13.97 -11.15 -2.96
CA ALA A 148 -13.12 -10.20 -2.26
C ALA A 148 -11.90 -10.92 -1.65
N THR A 149 -10.71 -10.34 -1.83
CA THR A 149 -9.48 -10.90 -1.27
C THR A 149 -9.30 -10.51 0.21
N PRO A 150 -8.50 -11.25 0.99
CA PRO A 150 -8.20 -10.89 2.38
C PRO A 150 -7.66 -9.47 2.53
N GLU A 151 -6.84 -9.00 1.58
CA GLU A 151 -6.29 -7.64 1.57
C GLU A 151 -7.39 -6.59 1.44
N GLN A 152 -8.37 -6.82 0.56
CA GLN A 152 -9.49 -5.92 0.37
C GLN A 152 -10.44 -5.89 1.57
N LEU A 153 -10.52 -7.00 2.31
CA LEU A 153 -11.40 -7.16 3.46
C LEU A 153 -10.81 -6.58 4.76
N ARG A 154 -9.53 -6.25 4.80
CA ARG A 154 -8.95 -5.58 5.97
C ARG A 154 -9.16 -4.07 5.92
N TRP A 155 -9.22 -3.45 7.09
CA TRP A 155 -9.19 -2.01 7.18
C TRP A 155 -7.81 -1.47 6.82
N THR A 156 -7.76 -0.49 5.92
CA THR A 156 -6.55 0.24 5.55
C THR A 156 -6.77 1.74 5.68
N LEU A 157 -5.76 2.46 6.13
CA LEU A 157 -5.78 3.91 6.24
C LEU A 157 -5.60 4.52 4.84
N GLN A 158 -6.59 5.28 4.41
CA GLN A 158 -6.62 5.95 3.10
C GLN A 158 -6.06 7.37 3.18
N SER A 159 -6.39 8.08 4.25
CA SER A 159 -5.89 9.44 4.47
C SER A 159 -5.81 9.79 5.94
N SER A 160 -4.97 10.78 6.25
CA SER A 160 -4.81 11.35 7.58
C SER A 160 -4.52 12.84 7.47
N THR A 161 -5.45 13.67 7.96
CA THR A 161 -5.22 15.11 7.99
C THR A 161 -4.09 15.51 8.94
N PHE A 162 -3.74 14.67 9.93
CA PHE A 162 -2.53 14.85 10.75
C PHE A 162 -1.27 14.79 9.88
N VAL A 163 -1.15 13.78 9.02
CA VAL A 163 -0.01 13.62 8.11
C VAL A 163 0.07 14.81 7.15
N GLU A 164 -1.04 15.19 6.54
CA GLU A 164 -1.12 16.30 5.60
C GLU A 164 -0.73 17.63 6.24
N SER A 165 -1.26 17.93 7.42
CA SER A 165 -0.98 19.17 8.15
C SER A 165 0.48 19.27 8.59
N LEU A 166 1.03 18.19 9.14
CA LEU A 166 2.44 18.16 9.56
C LEU A 166 3.39 18.25 8.36
N GLN A 167 3.01 17.70 7.22
CA GLN A 167 3.79 17.83 5.99
C GLN A 167 3.77 19.25 5.44
N ARG A 168 2.60 19.92 5.43
CA ARG A 168 2.48 21.35 5.04
C ARG A 168 3.33 22.25 5.93
N SER A 169 3.20 22.08 7.25
CA SER A 169 3.99 22.83 8.23
C SER A 169 5.49 22.72 7.98
N LYS A 170 5.99 21.51 7.65
CA LYS A 170 7.42 21.30 7.34
C LYS A 170 7.88 21.94 6.03
N ARG A 171 6.96 22.14 5.08
CA ARG A 171 7.25 22.88 3.82
C ARG A 171 7.13 24.38 3.98
N GLY A 172 6.71 24.89 5.15
CA GLY A 172 6.45 26.30 5.39
C GLY A 172 5.21 26.83 4.66
N GLU A 173 4.28 25.94 4.31
CA GLU A 173 3.02 26.27 3.68
C GLU A 173 1.99 26.62 4.76
N PRO A 174 1.21 27.73 4.62
CA PRO A 174 0.18 28.13 5.57
C PRO A 174 -1.02 27.17 5.60
#